data_00618ea82a2f3bf2d2781b0cd09eb3a0
#
_entry.id   00618ea82a2f3bf2d2781b0cd09eb3a0
#
_cell.length_a   1.000
_cell.length_b   1.000
_cell.length_c   1.000
_cell.angle_alpha   90.00
_cell.angle_beta   90.00
_cell.angle_gamma   90.00
#
_symmetry.space_group_name_H-M   'P 1'
#
loop_
_entity.id
_entity.type
_entity.pdbx_description
1 polymer ?
#
loop_
_entity_poly.entity_id
_entity_poly.type
_entity_poly.pdbx_seq_one_letter_code
_entity_poly.pdbx_strand_id
1 'polypeptide(L)'
;MVGHLNKDNIQTLEFDALIVGGGGSGMRTSLELAKSGLKTAVVSKVFPTRSHTVSAQGGITCAIQSADPNDDWRWHMFDTVKGSDYIGDQDAIEYMCSEGPKAVFELEHMGLPFSRFENGRIYQRPFGGQSKDFGNGGQASRTCAAADRTGHALLHTLYQNNVKEGANFLNEWFAVDLVKNKFNEVTGVIAFSIESGEVAYLKSRATVLATGGAGRIYASTTNALINTGDGLGMSLRAGFPAQDMEMWQFHPTGIHGAGSLVTEGCRGEGGYLINADGERFMERYAPNAKDLAGRDVVARSMVLEILEGRGCGPNKDHVLLKLDHLGEEVLNAKLPGICELSKTFAGVDPVYKPIPVVPTCHYMMGGTPTNIHGQAFTSENEIDNEIPGLFSVGEAACVSVHGANRLGGNSLLDLVVFGRAAGLHINEDLKSGGGVEEANSDDIESALHRLNKLNESNSGFEVAEVKRELQEVMQNYFGVFRRGEFMEKGVQDLEEIRDKCDNLHLHDKSDSFNTNRVEALELQNLLEVAEATAISSLKRNESRGAHARDDFPERDDENWLCHSLYDPIKKDIKKRKVNFEPKTMEAFPPKVRAY
;
A
#
# COMPACT_ATOMS: atom_id res chain seq x y z
N MET A 1 28.67 -23.63 3.49
CA MET A 1 27.96 -23.57 4.80
C MET A 1 28.25 -22.26 5.42
N VAL A 2 27.20 -21.42 5.60
CA VAL A 2 27.33 -20.18 6.39
C VAL A 2 27.83 -20.59 7.77
N GLY A 3 28.95 -20.01 8.23
CA GLY A 3 29.36 -20.11 9.62
C GLY A 3 28.27 -19.48 10.49
N HIS A 4 28.19 -19.81 11.77
CA HIS A 4 27.30 -19.18 12.71
C HIS A 4 27.52 -17.65 12.70
N LEU A 5 26.48 -16.89 12.37
CA LEU A 5 26.55 -15.43 12.26
C LEU A 5 26.53 -14.81 13.68
N ASN A 6 27.46 -13.89 13.91
CA ASN A 6 27.50 -13.04 15.10
C ASN A 6 27.98 -11.64 14.71
N LYS A 7 27.84 -10.65 15.59
CA LYS A 7 28.16 -9.25 15.29
C LYS A 7 29.63 -9.02 14.89
N ASP A 8 30.55 -9.88 15.33
CA ASP A 8 31.98 -9.70 15.10
C ASP A 8 32.40 -10.18 13.70
N ASN A 9 31.55 -10.98 13.02
CA ASN A 9 31.84 -11.55 11.70
C ASN A 9 30.99 -10.95 10.56
N ILE A 10 30.24 -9.89 10.82
CA ILE A 10 29.50 -9.14 9.80
C ILE A 10 30.13 -7.78 9.51
N GLN A 11 29.94 -7.27 8.31
CA GLN A 11 30.39 -5.93 7.94
C GLN A 11 29.45 -4.85 8.49
N THR A 12 30.01 -3.67 8.77
CA THR A 12 29.23 -2.46 9.01
C THR A 12 29.45 -1.49 7.86
N LEU A 13 28.35 -1.11 7.18
CA LEU A 13 28.34 -0.08 6.14
C LEU A 13 27.60 1.14 6.68
N GLU A 14 28.24 2.31 6.63
CA GLU A 14 27.70 3.53 7.20
C GLU A 14 27.12 4.47 6.14
N PHE A 15 25.93 5.02 6.43
CA PHE A 15 25.20 5.98 5.59
C PHE A 15 24.64 7.11 6.46
N ASP A 16 24.42 8.29 5.86
CA ASP A 16 23.65 9.35 6.52
C ASP A 16 22.16 8.98 6.53
N ALA A 17 21.64 8.51 5.41
CA ALA A 17 20.27 8.03 5.30
C ALA A 17 20.19 6.72 4.49
N LEU A 18 19.34 5.81 4.93
CA LEU A 18 19.08 4.52 4.31
C LEU A 18 17.60 4.41 3.93
N ILE A 19 17.33 4.08 2.66
CA ILE A 19 15.99 3.88 2.15
C ILE A 19 15.78 2.39 1.90
N VAL A 20 14.86 1.76 2.63
CA VAL A 20 14.51 0.34 2.46
C VAL A 20 13.28 0.24 1.57
N GLY A 21 13.50 -0.16 0.32
CA GLY A 21 12.47 -0.25 -0.72
C GLY A 21 12.70 0.71 -1.89
N GLY A 22 12.92 0.14 -3.09
CA GLY A 22 13.17 0.88 -4.35
C GLY A 22 11.90 1.17 -5.15
N GLY A 23 10.72 1.28 -4.51
CA GLY A 23 9.46 1.67 -5.15
C GLY A 23 9.33 3.17 -5.39
N GLY A 24 8.16 3.61 -5.85
CA GLY A 24 7.93 5.02 -6.19
C GLY A 24 8.21 5.99 -5.04
N SER A 25 7.74 5.68 -3.83
CA SER A 25 7.98 6.53 -2.65
C SER A 25 9.46 6.54 -2.24
N GLY A 26 10.10 5.37 -2.16
CA GLY A 26 11.53 5.28 -1.83
C GLY A 26 12.42 5.99 -2.84
N MET A 27 12.16 5.85 -4.14
CA MET A 27 12.91 6.59 -5.17
C MET A 27 12.62 8.10 -5.14
N ARG A 28 11.40 8.50 -4.77
CA ARG A 28 11.10 9.94 -4.64
C ARG A 28 11.85 10.55 -3.46
N THR A 29 11.93 9.83 -2.33
CA THR A 29 12.74 10.23 -1.16
C THR A 29 14.23 10.24 -1.51
N SER A 30 14.73 9.17 -2.11
CA SER A 30 16.12 9.03 -2.53
C SER A 30 16.58 10.17 -3.45
N LEU A 31 15.72 10.59 -4.38
CA LEU A 31 16.04 11.67 -5.31
C LEU A 31 16.31 13.01 -4.61
N GLU A 32 15.54 13.35 -3.57
CA GLU A 32 15.81 14.56 -2.80
C GLU A 32 17.11 14.45 -1.98
N LEU A 33 17.39 13.26 -1.44
CA LEU A 33 18.61 13.03 -0.66
C LEU A 33 19.85 12.95 -1.56
N ALA A 34 19.78 12.36 -2.74
CA ALA A 34 20.90 12.33 -3.69
C ALA A 34 21.35 13.75 -4.10
N LYS A 35 20.41 14.67 -4.30
CA LYS A 35 20.70 16.08 -4.60
C LYS A 35 21.37 16.83 -3.44
N SER A 36 21.29 16.32 -2.22
CA SER A 36 21.76 17.00 -1.02
C SER A 36 23.25 16.81 -0.71
N GLY A 37 23.91 15.83 -1.38
CA GLY A 37 25.28 15.42 -1.12
C GLY A 37 25.47 14.53 0.10
N LEU A 38 24.39 14.04 0.73
CA LEU A 38 24.44 13.07 1.82
C LEU A 38 24.83 11.67 1.29
N LYS A 39 25.56 10.91 2.10
CA LYS A 39 25.89 9.53 1.80
C LYS A 39 24.65 8.64 2.04
N THR A 40 23.96 8.29 0.97
CA THR A 40 22.69 7.55 1.03
C THR A 40 22.77 6.24 0.26
N ALA A 41 21.88 5.29 0.61
CA ALA A 41 21.67 4.10 -0.18
C ALA A 41 20.20 3.70 -0.22
N VAL A 42 19.77 3.13 -1.35
CA VAL A 42 18.48 2.46 -1.52
C VAL A 42 18.71 0.95 -1.48
N VAL A 43 18.15 0.29 -0.49
CA VAL A 43 18.16 -1.19 -0.34
C VAL A 43 16.91 -1.75 -0.98
N SER A 44 17.05 -2.63 -1.94
CA SER A 44 15.91 -3.22 -2.63
C SER A 44 16.12 -4.73 -2.86
N LYS A 45 15.15 -5.55 -2.42
CA LYS A 45 15.19 -7.01 -2.62
C LYS A 45 15.02 -7.45 -4.07
N VAL A 46 14.55 -6.53 -4.93
CA VAL A 46 14.47 -6.71 -6.38
C VAL A 46 15.11 -5.51 -7.07
N PHE A 47 15.40 -5.63 -8.35
CA PHE A 47 15.82 -4.46 -9.12
C PHE A 47 14.73 -3.38 -9.07
N PRO A 48 15.05 -2.10 -8.80
CA PRO A 48 14.05 -1.07 -8.47
C PRO A 48 12.92 -0.93 -9.48
N THR A 49 13.19 -1.03 -10.80
CA THR A 49 12.15 -0.93 -11.84
C THR A 49 11.20 -2.13 -11.88
N ARG A 50 11.40 -3.15 -11.02
CA ARG A 50 10.49 -4.27 -10.82
C ARG A 50 9.62 -4.14 -9.57
N SER A 51 9.67 -3.02 -8.86
CA SER A 51 8.81 -2.78 -7.71
C SER A 51 7.33 -2.71 -8.12
N HIS A 52 6.42 -2.93 -7.16
CA HIS A 52 4.98 -2.99 -7.43
C HIS A 52 4.42 -1.71 -8.07
N THR A 53 5.03 -0.55 -7.86
CA THR A 53 4.65 0.72 -8.50
C THR A 53 4.54 0.58 -10.03
N VAL A 54 5.35 -0.27 -10.67
CA VAL A 54 5.30 -0.53 -12.12
C VAL A 54 3.92 -1.01 -12.59
N SER A 55 3.18 -1.69 -11.73
CA SER A 55 1.87 -2.29 -12.03
C SER A 55 0.71 -1.30 -11.91
N ALA A 56 0.92 -0.07 -11.45
CA ALA A 56 -0.14 0.92 -11.31
C ALA A 56 -0.57 1.45 -12.69
N GLN A 57 -1.85 1.24 -13.01
CA GLN A 57 -2.42 1.49 -14.34
C GLN A 57 -3.18 2.82 -14.42
N GLY A 58 -3.88 3.19 -13.33
CA GLY A 58 -4.94 4.19 -13.35
C GLY A 58 -4.49 5.62 -13.62
N GLY A 59 -3.52 6.12 -12.90
CA GLY A 59 -3.04 7.49 -12.95
C GLY A 59 -2.82 8.12 -11.59
N ILE A 60 -2.41 9.38 -11.58
CA ILE A 60 -2.18 10.23 -10.41
C ILE A 60 -3.34 11.21 -10.32
N THR A 61 -4.17 11.10 -9.27
CA THR A 61 -5.29 12.01 -9.06
C THR A 61 -4.81 13.34 -8.50
N CYS A 62 -5.03 14.43 -9.25
CA CYS A 62 -4.58 15.76 -8.87
C CYS A 62 -5.33 16.86 -9.64
N ALA A 63 -5.73 17.93 -8.94
CA ALA A 63 -6.44 19.07 -9.51
C ALA A 63 -5.48 20.04 -10.20
N ILE A 64 -5.05 19.74 -11.44
CA ILE A 64 -4.13 20.56 -12.24
C ILE A 64 -4.85 21.45 -13.28
N GLN A 65 -6.16 21.49 -13.27
CA GLN A 65 -6.98 22.35 -14.15
C GLN A 65 -6.78 22.08 -15.66
N SER A 66 -6.43 20.86 -16.02
CA SER A 66 -6.19 20.48 -17.41
C SER A 66 -7.49 20.15 -18.15
N ALA A 67 -8.31 19.26 -17.58
CA ALA A 67 -9.62 18.87 -18.13
C ALA A 67 -10.71 19.91 -17.82
N ASP A 68 -10.68 20.49 -16.64
CA ASP A 68 -11.60 21.52 -16.17
C ASP A 68 -10.82 22.69 -15.57
N PRO A 69 -10.86 23.89 -16.17
CA PRO A 69 -10.13 25.06 -15.66
C PRO A 69 -10.61 25.54 -14.28
N ASN A 70 -11.78 25.10 -13.81
CA ASN A 70 -12.33 25.43 -12.49
C ASN A 70 -12.01 24.39 -11.44
N ASP A 71 -11.40 23.22 -11.80
CA ASP A 71 -11.07 22.20 -10.82
C ASP A 71 -10.11 22.74 -9.76
N ASP A 72 -10.37 22.36 -8.49
CA ASP A 72 -9.67 22.93 -7.34
C ASP A 72 -9.22 21.81 -6.39
N TRP A 73 -8.01 21.93 -5.82
CA TRP A 73 -7.48 20.97 -4.86
C TRP A 73 -8.36 20.87 -3.59
N ARG A 74 -9.15 21.91 -3.24
CA ARG A 74 -10.08 21.90 -2.13
C ARG A 74 -11.26 20.95 -2.38
N TRP A 75 -11.71 20.83 -3.63
CA TRP A 75 -12.70 19.81 -4.01
C TRP A 75 -12.11 18.42 -3.92
N HIS A 76 -10.83 18.25 -4.32
CA HIS A 76 -10.11 16.99 -4.17
C HIS A 76 -9.92 16.62 -2.69
N MET A 77 -9.60 17.59 -1.82
CA MET A 77 -9.55 17.39 -0.38
C MET A 77 -10.90 16.92 0.18
N PHE A 78 -12.00 17.60 -0.19
CA PHE A 78 -13.35 17.20 0.22
C PHE A 78 -13.67 15.75 -0.17
N ASP A 79 -13.41 15.38 -1.42
CA ASP A 79 -13.64 14.01 -1.91
C ASP A 79 -12.79 13.00 -1.17
N THR A 80 -11.54 13.35 -0.83
CA THR A 80 -10.63 12.47 -0.09
C THR A 80 -11.10 12.27 1.34
N VAL A 81 -11.51 13.33 2.04
CA VAL A 81 -12.09 13.23 3.40
C VAL A 81 -13.36 12.38 3.39
N LYS A 82 -14.29 12.65 2.45
CA LYS A 82 -15.51 11.84 2.28
C LYS A 82 -15.17 10.40 1.93
N GLY A 83 -14.22 10.18 1.01
CA GLY A 83 -13.77 8.87 0.58
C GLY A 83 -13.16 8.05 1.71
N SER A 84 -12.37 8.69 2.59
CA SER A 84 -11.75 8.10 3.78
C SER A 84 -12.75 7.68 4.88
N ASP A 85 -14.04 7.93 4.66
CA ASP A 85 -15.11 7.79 5.64
C ASP A 85 -14.85 8.52 6.95
N TYR A 86 -14.25 9.71 6.81
CA TYR A 86 -13.96 10.70 7.85
C TYR A 86 -12.98 10.27 8.94
N ILE A 87 -12.20 9.21 8.73
CA ILE A 87 -11.07 8.88 9.60
C ILE A 87 -9.70 9.18 8.97
N GLY A 88 -9.65 9.89 7.84
CA GLY A 88 -8.41 10.49 7.35
C GLY A 88 -8.09 11.78 8.10
N ASP A 89 -6.83 11.99 8.47
CA ASP A 89 -6.35 13.22 9.12
C ASP A 89 -6.41 14.39 8.13
N GLN A 90 -7.20 15.42 8.44
CA GLN A 90 -7.55 16.46 7.47
C GLN A 90 -6.40 17.43 7.17
N ASP A 91 -5.47 17.61 8.08
CA ASP A 91 -4.23 18.37 7.82
C ASP A 91 -3.31 17.64 6.82
N ALA A 92 -3.18 16.32 6.95
CA ALA A 92 -2.41 15.49 6.01
C ALA A 92 -3.07 15.43 4.63
N ILE A 93 -4.40 15.30 4.58
CA ILE A 93 -5.16 15.32 3.33
C ILE A 93 -5.03 16.70 2.64
N GLU A 94 -5.16 17.80 3.40
CA GLU A 94 -4.94 19.15 2.89
C GLU A 94 -3.55 19.29 2.28
N TYR A 95 -2.51 18.84 3.00
CA TYR A 95 -1.14 18.88 2.52
C TYR A 95 -0.96 18.09 1.22
N MET A 96 -1.47 16.87 1.16
CA MET A 96 -1.40 16.04 -0.05
C MET A 96 -2.06 16.71 -1.25
N CYS A 97 -3.28 17.22 -1.08
CA CYS A 97 -4.07 17.78 -2.17
C CYS A 97 -3.54 19.14 -2.64
N SER A 98 -3.05 19.98 -1.73
CA SER A 98 -2.50 21.31 -2.05
C SER A 98 -1.11 21.24 -2.70
N GLU A 99 -0.23 20.32 -2.26
CA GLU A 99 1.09 20.10 -2.87
C GLU A 99 1.03 19.26 -4.17
N GLY A 100 -0.09 18.58 -4.39
CA GLY A 100 -0.27 17.68 -5.54
C GLY A 100 0.04 18.31 -6.91
N PRO A 101 -0.52 19.49 -7.25
CA PRO A 101 -0.24 20.14 -8.53
C PRO A 101 1.25 20.35 -8.78
N LYS A 102 1.99 20.83 -7.78
CA LYS A 102 3.43 21.01 -7.86
C LYS A 102 4.16 19.67 -8.08
N ALA A 103 3.77 18.63 -7.35
CA ALA A 103 4.36 17.30 -7.47
C ALA A 103 4.17 16.71 -8.89
N VAL A 104 2.98 16.87 -9.48
CA VAL A 104 2.69 16.40 -10.85
C VAL A 104 3.51 17.17 -11.90
N PHE A 105 3.61 18.49 -11.78
CA PHE A 105 4.44 19.28 -12.71
C PHE A 105 5.94 19.01 -12.54
N GLU A 106 6.42 18.75 -11.32
CA GLU A 106 7.80 18.27 -11.11
C GLU A 106 8.07 16.96 -11.86
N LEU A 107 7.14 15.99 -11.82
CA LEU A 107 7.27 14.75 -12.58
C LEU A 107 7.27 14.96 -14.09
N GLU A 108 6.44 15.87 -14.59
CA GLU A 108 6.45 16.26 -16.01
C GLU A 108 7.82 16.83 -16.40
N HIS A 109 8.39 17.75 -15.62
CA HIS A 109 9.72 18.31 -15.86
C HIS A 109 10.85 17.28 -15.73
N MET A 110 10.65 16.23 -14.92
CA MET A 110 11.57 15.08 -14.84
C MET A 110 11.49 14.17 -16.06
N GLY A 111 10.51 14.38 -16.95
CA GLY A 111 10.35 13.64 -18.20
C GLY A 111 9.26 12.56 -18.17
N LEU A 112 8.33 12.57 -17.19
CA LEU A 112 7.21 11.63 -17.19
C LEU A 112 6.30 11.89 -18.41
N PRO A 113 6.11 10.90 -19.32
CA PRO A 113 5.41 11.09 -20.58
C PRO A 113 3.88 10.96 -20.38
N PHE A 114 3.26 11.90 -19.69
CA PHE A 114 1.81 11.95 -19.58
C PHE A 114 1.14 11.99 -20.97
N SER A 115 0.03 11.29 -21.12
CA SER A 115 -0.88 11.47 -22.26
C SER A 115 -1.36 12.91 -22.31
N ARG A 116 -1.72 13.40 -23.50
CA ARG A 116 -2.10 14.79 -23.76
C ARG A 116 -3.47 14.90 -24.39
N PHE A 117 -4.17 15.97 -24.06
CA PHE A 117 -5.27 16.46 -24.90
C PHE A 117 -4.75 17.09 -26.19
N GLU A 118 -5.59 17.30 -27.18
CA GLU A 118 -5.23 17.96 -28.46
C GLU A 118 -4.61 19.36 -28.28
N ASN A 119 -4.99 20.06 -27.20
CA ASN A 119 -4.43 21.37 -26.84
C ASN A 119 -3.07 21.29 -26.13
N GLY A 120 -2.47 20.11 -26.03
CA GLY A 120 -1.15 19.87 -25.43
C GLY A 120 -1.15 19.78 -23.90
N ARG A 121 -2.28 20.00 -23.21
CA ARG A 121 -2.37 19.85 -21.75
C ARG A 121 -2.34 18.38 -21.33
N ILE A 122 -1.89 18.10 -20.09
CA ILE A 122 -1.88 16.74 -19.51
C ILE A 122 -3.29 16.15 -19.53
N TYR A 123 -3.43 14.94 -20.04
CA TYR A 123 -4.72 14.24 -20.06
C TYR A 123 -5.17 13.85 -18.65
N GLN A 124 -6.42 14.15 -18.34
CA GLN A 124 -7.07 13.77 -17.07
C GLN A 124 -8.36 13.00 -17.35
N ARG A 125 -8.56 11.91 -16.62
CA ARG A 125 -9.77 11.06 -16.71
C ARG A 125 -10.57 11.07 -15.40
N PRO A 126 -11.87 10.75 -15.43
CA PRO A 126 -12.67 10.59 -14.22
C PRO A 126 -12.32 9.30 -13.48
N PHE A 127 -12.37 9.35 -12.15
CA PHE A 127 -12.29 8.20 -11.26
C PHE A 127 -13.42 8.24 -10.23
N GLY A 128 -13.73 7.09 -9.61
CA GLY A 128 -14.79 6.94 -8.63
C GLY A 128 -14.61 7.82 -7.40
N GLY A 129 -15.72 8.39 -6.94
CA GLY A 129 -15.74 9.25 -5.76
C GLY A 129 -15.19 10.66 -5.97
N GLN A 130 -14.80 11.03 -7.19
CA GLN A 130 -14.29 12.35 -7.53
C GLN A 130 -15.44 13.27 -7.98
N SER A 131 -15.60 14.42 -7.33
CA SER A 131 -16.70 15.36 -7.60
C SER A 131 -16.23 16.80 -7.75
N LYS A 132 -17.07 17.65 -8.34
CA LYS A 132 -16.89 19.10 -8.45
C LYS A 132 -17.68 19.80 -7.34
N ASP A 133 -17.28 21.03 -7.01
CA ASP A 133 -18.00 21.93 -6.13
C ASP A 133 -18.48 21.22 -4.84
N PHE A 134 -17.56 20.58 -4.13
CA PHE A 134 -17.85 19.90 -2.86
C PHE A 134 -19.03 18.91 -2.94
N GLY A 135 -19.09 18.16 -4.05
CA GLY A 135 -20.14 17.17 -4.29
C GLY A 135 -21.38 17.68 -5.03
N ASN A 136 -21.50 18.98 -5.32
CA ASN A 136 -22.68 19.58 -5.96
C ASN A 136 -22.57 19.63 -7.50
N GLY A 137 -21.36 19.60 -8.06
CA GLY A 137 -21.08 19.86 -9.47
C GLY A 137 -20.95 18.64 -10.37
N GLY A 138 -21.29 17.45 -9.91
CA GLY A 138 -21.17 16.20 -10.67
C GLY A 138 -19.75 15.63 -10.70
N GLN A 139 -19.48 14.71 -11.63
CA GLN A 139 -18.20 13.97 -11.74
C GLN A 139 -17.03 14.88 -12.13
N ALA A 140 -15.91 14.81 -11.43
CA ALA A 140 -14.65 15.46 -11.79
C ALA A 140 -13.73 14.54 -12.59
N SER A 141 -12.94 15.14 -13.49
CA SER A 141 -11.87 14.47 -14.25
C SER A 141 -10.54 15.06 -13.83
N ARG A 142 -9.87 14.46 -12.83
CA ARG A 142 -8.60 14.98 -12.28
C ARG A 142 -7.47 13.94 -12.21
N THR A 143 -7.69 12.74 -12.75
CA THR A 143 -6.66 11.69 -12.73
C THR A 143 -5.74 11.79 -13.94
N CYS A 144 -4.51 12.28 -13.73
CA CYS A 144 -3.47 12.44 -14.74
C CYS A 144 -2.92 11.08 -15.13
N ALA A 145 -2.88 10.76 -16.42
CA ALA A 145 -2.54 9.42 -16.89
C ALA A 145 -1.50 9.41 -18.02
N ALA A 146 -0.70 8.34 -18.06
CA ALA A 146 0.10 7.91 -19.20
C ALA A 146 -0.52 6.60 -19.73
N ALA A 147 -1.54 6.72 -20.57
CA ALA A 147 -2.45 5.64 -20.98
C ALA A 147 -2.94 4.80 -19.77
N ASP A 148 -2.75 3.49 -19.77
CA ASP A 148 -2.99 2.58 -18.65
C ASP A 148 -1.69 2.04 -18.01
N ARG A 149 -0.59 2.79 -18.14
CA ARG A 149 0.77 2.43 -17.68
C ARG A 149 1.43 3.54 -16.87
N THR A 150 0.66 4.32 -16.13
CA THR A 150 1.17 5.49 -15.40
C THR A 150 2.23 5.12 -14.37
N GLY A 151 2.05 4.02 -13.63
CA GLY A 151 3.03 3.56 -12.65
C GLY A 151 4.35 3.13 -13.27
N HIS A 152 4.31 2.46 -14.44
CA HIS A 152 5.51 2.14 -15.21
C HIS A 152 6.26 3.42 -15.61
N ALA A 153 5.55 4.40 -16.18
CA ALA A 153 6.14 5.69 -16.58
C ALA A 153 6.75 6.43 -15.37
N LEU A 154 6.01 6.49 -14.25
CA LEU A 154 6.48 7.11 -13.00
C LEU A 154 7.77 6.47 -12.48
N LEU A 155 7.77 5.14 -12.35
CA LEU A 155 8.87 4.40 -11.77
C LEU A 155 10.16 4.56 -12.59
N HIS A 156 10.06 4.42 -13.92
CA HIS A 156 11.19 4.61 -14.81
C HIS A 156 11.71 6.05 -14.82
N THR A 157 10.82 7.04 -14.78
CA THR A 157 11.21 8.45 -14.67
C THR A 157 11.98 8.71 -13.38
N LEU A 158 11.49 8.24 -12.24
CA LEU A 158 12.17 8.40 -10.96
C LEU A 158 13.51 7.66 -10.93
N TYR A 159 13.57 6.43 -11.46
CA TYR A 159 14.81 5.66 -11.53
C TYR A 159 15.88 6.38 -12.36
N GLN A 160 15.55 6.84 -13.56
CA GLN A 160 16.47 7.59 -14.43
C GLN A 160 17.01 8.85 -13.76
N ASN A 161 16.15 9.61 -13.07
CA ASN A 161 16.59 10.81 -12.36
C ASN A 161 17.46 10.47 -11.13
N ASN A 162 17.18 9.39 -10.40
CA ASN A 162 18.04 8.92 -9.32
C ASN A 162 19.44 8.55 -9.83
N VAL A 163 19.51 7.80 -10.93
CA VAL A 163 20.80 7.43 -11.57
C VAL A 163 21.55 8.68 -12.01
N LYS A 164 20.85 9.66 -12.61
CA LYS A 164 21.45 10.93 -13.03
C LYS A 164 22.05 11.71 -11.86
N GLU A 165 21.40 11.72 -10.71
CA GLU A 165 21.88 12.39 -9.49
C GLU A 165 22.88 11.54 -8.69
N GLY A 166 23.25 10.36 -9.18
CA GLY A 166 24.27 9.51 -8.55
C GLY A 166 23.79 8.75 -7.31
N ALA A 167 22.49 8.49 -7.19
CA ALA A 167 21.96 7.69 -6.08
C ALA A 167 22.59 6.30 -6.05
N ASN A 168 22.92 5.81 -4.85
CA ASN A 168 23.51 4.50 -4.64
C ASN A 168 22.42 3.45 -4.39
N PHE A 169 22.47 2.33 -5.13
CA PHE A 169 21.52 1.23 -5.02
C PHE A 169 22.20 -0.06 -4.56
N LEU A 170 21.73 -0.64 -3.47
CA LEU A 170 22.03 -2.00 -3.04
C LEU A 170 20.91 -2.90 -3.58
N ASN A 171 21.06 -3.34 -4.84
CA ASN A 171 20.10 -4.20 -5.51
C ASN A 171 20.21 -5.64 -5.05
N GLU A 172 19.06 -6.34 -4.92
CA GLU A 172 19.00 -7.73 -4.46
C GLU A 172 19.59 -7.89 -3.04
N TRP A 173 19.31 -6.90 -2.19
CA TRP A 173 19.55 -6.92 -0.75
C TRP A 173 18.25 -6.99 0.02
N PHE A 174 18.16 -7.96 0.93
CA PHE A 174 16.99 -8.15 1.80
C PHE A 174 17.25 -7.55 3.18
N ALA A 175 16.43 -6.59 3.60
CA ALA A 175 16.45 -6.04 4.94
C ALA A 175 15.72 -6.99 5.90
N VAL A 176 16.40 -7.42 6.96
CA VAL A 176 15.94 -8.46 7.89
C VAL A 176 15.18 -7.86 9.06
N ASP A 177 15.84 -6.99 9.83
CA ASP A 177 15.26 -6.31 11.00
C ASP A 177 15.86 -4.93 11.21
N LEU A 178 15.09 -4.05 11.88
CA LEU A 178 15.56 -2.77 12.39
C LEU A 178 16.56 -2.99 13.53
N VAL A 179 17.55 -2.11 13.62
CA VAL A 179 18.49 -2.04 14.75
C VAL A 179 18.24 -0.76 15.51
N LYS A 180 18.11 -0.86 16.84
CA LYS A 180 17.87 0.26 17.73
C LYS A 180 19.06 0.44 18.69
N ASN A 181 19.13 1.64 19.29
CA ASN A 181 19.96 1.87 20.44
C ASN A 181 19.18 1.67 21.76
N LYS A 182 19.84 1.88 22.89
CA LYS A 182 19.23 1.74 24.24
C LYS A 182 18.08 2.71 24.53
N PHE A 183 17.89 3.74 23.70
CA PHE A 183 16.80 4.73 23.80
C PHE A 183 15.64 4.44 22.85
N ASN A 184 15.62 3.28 22.17
CA ASN A 184 14.69 2.92 21.12
C ASN A 184 14.75 3.82 19.86
N GLU A 185 15.85 4.51 19.61
CA GLU A 185 16.11 5.23 18.38
C GLU A 185 16.62 4.24 17.31
N VAL A 186 16.16 4.38 16.07
CA VAL A 186 16.55 3.48 14.98
C VAL A 186 17.88 3.91 14.38
N THR A 187 18.84 2.99 14.33
CA THR A 187 20.22 3.23 13.90
C THR A 187 20.59 2.54 12.60
N GLY A 188 19.61 1.91 11.92
CA GLY A 188 19.80 1.20 10.68
C GLY A 188 19.09 -0.15 10.64
N VAL A 189 19.56 -1.05 9.78
CA VAL A 189 19.01 -2.39 9.58
C VAL A 189 20.10 -3.46 9.46
N ILE A 190 19.80 -4.69 9.85
CA ILE A 190 20.54 -5.87 9.37
C ILE A 190 19.96 -6.25 8.02
N ALA A 191 20.84 -6.47 7.04
CA ALA A 191 20.48 -6.88 5.70
C ALA A 191 21.46 -7.91 5.15
N PHE A 192 21.05 -8.65 4.13
CA PHE A 192 21.97 -9.55 3.41
C PHE A 192 21.80 -9.42 1.90
N SER A 193 22.91 -9.64 1.19
CA SER A 193 22.91 -9.78 -0.27
C SER A 193 22.28 -11.12 -0.65
N ILE A 194 21.24 -11.10 -1.47
CA ILE A 194 20.60 -12.32 -2.00
C ILE A 194 21.55 -13.06 -2.92
N GLU A 195 22.39 -12.32 -3.67
CA GLU A 195 23.37 -12.89 -4.60
C GLU A 195 24.44 -13.70 -3.87
N SER A 196 25.05 -13.15 -2.83
CA SER A 196 26.21 -13.76 -2.16
C SER A 196 25.91 -14.41 -0.81
N GLY A 197 24.78 -14.04 -0.16
CA GLY A 197 24.48 -14.41 1.23
C GLY A 197 25.24 -13.59 2.27
N GLU A 198 26.07 -12.62 1.86
CA GLU A 198 26.82 -11.75 2.76
C GLU A 198 25.86 -10.92 3.61
N VAL A 199 26.07 -10.94 4.95
CA VAL A 199 25.27 -10.21 5.91
C VAL A 199 26.02 -8.96 6.37
N ALA A 200 25.32 -7.84 6.45
CA ALA A 200 25.86 -6.57 6.91
C ALA A 200 24.91 -5.82 7.84
N TYR A 201 25.46 -5.05 8.76
CA TYR A 201 24.79 -3.98 9.46
C TYR A 201 24.89 -2.70 8.62
N LEU A 202 23.76 -2.26 8.08
CA LEU A 202 23.65 -1.00 7.35
C LEU A 202 23.28 0.09 8.36
N LYS A 203 24.30 0.75 8.91
CA LYS A 203 24.15 1.81 9.91
C LYS A 203 23.71 3.11 9.25
N SER A 204 22.72 3.80 9.82
CA SER A 204 22.25 5.08 9.31
C SER A 204 21.69 5.97 10.42
N ARG A 205 21.75 7.29 10.18
CA ARG A 205 21.15 8.31 11.05
C ARG A 205 19.65 8.48 10.81
N ALA A 206 19.19 8.14 9.59
CA ALA A 206 17.78 8.12 9.20
C ALA A 206 17.50 6.86 8.38
N THR A 207 16.54 6.05 8.81
CA THR A 207 16.08 4.83 8.12
C THR A 207 14.66 5.04 7.62
N VAL A 208 14.45 4.94 6.31
CA VAL A 208 13.15 5.15 5.67
C VAL A 208 12.58 3.82 5.21
N LEU A 209 11.43 3.41 5.74
CA LEU A 209 10.69 2.24 5.28
C LEU A 209 9.80 2.64 4.09
N ALA A 210 10.10 2.10 2.91
CA ALA A 210 9.39 2.35 1.65
C ALA A 210 9.08 1.03 0.91
N THR A 211 8.80 -0.02 1.68
CA THR A 211 8.70 -1.41 1.21
C THR A 211 7.37 -1.77 0.56
N GLY A 212 6.41 -0.83 0.51
CA GLY A 212 5.07 -1.06 0.01
C GLY A 212 4.20 -1.86 0.99
N GLY A 213 3.04 -2.31 0.52
CA GLY A 213 2.05 -3.02 1.32
C GLY A 213 2.32 -4.50 1.49
N ALA A 214 1.35 -5.20 2.08
CA ALA A 214 1.42 -6.62 2.42
C ALA A 214 0.25 -7.43 1.84
N GLY A 215 -0.28 -7.07 0.68
CA GLY A 215 -1.48 -7.73 0.12
C GLY A 215 -1.31 -9.23 -0.12
N ARG A 216 -0.09 -9.76 -0.05
CA ARG A 216 0.17 -11.20 -0.12
C ARG A 216 -0.23 -11.98 1.12
N ILE A 217 -0.78 -11.32 2.16
CA ILE A 217 -1.49 -12.03 3.23
C ILE A 217 -2.81 -12.67 2.74
N TYR A 218 -3.37 -12.23 1.61
CA TYR A 218 -4.58 -12.79 1.01
C TYR A 218 -4.27 -13.76 -0.14
N ALA A 219 -5.10 -14.78 -0.29
CA ALA A 219 -4.98 -15.74 -1.39
C ALA A 219 -5.28 -15.07 -2.75
N SER A 220 -6.30 -14.20 -2.82
CA SER A 220 -6.66 -13.44 -4.02
C SER A 220 -6.26 -11.98 -3.86
N THR A 221 -5.24 -11.55 -4.60
CA THR A 221 -4.71 -10.19 -4.53
C THR A 221 -4.16 -9.72 -5.87
N THR A 222 -4.30 -8.41 -6.14
CA THR A 222 -3.67 -7.74 -7.29
C THR A 222 -2.19 -7.43 -7.04
N ASN A 223 -1.71 -7.65 -5.83
CA ASN A 223 -0.36 -7.30 -5.41
C ASN A 223 0.69 -8.24 -6.01
N ALA A 224 1.84 -7.67 -6.38
CA ALA A 224 2.99 -8.44 -6.80
C ALA A 224 3.47 -9.40 -5.70
N LEU A 225 4.18 -10.47 -6.08
CA LEU A 225 4.71 -11.47 -5.14
C LEU A 225 5.62 -10.87 -4.06
N ILE A 226 6.24 -9.74 -4.36
CA ILE A 226 7.14 -9.00 -3.47
C ILE A 226 6.45 -8.16 -2.40
N ASN A 227 5.11 -8.01 -2.44
CA ASN A 227 4.35 -7.21 -1.46
C ASN A 227 4.08 -8.01 -0.19
N THR A 228 5.11 -8.19 0.60
CA THR A 228 5.16 -9.07 1.78
C THR A 228 5.28 -8.30 3.10
N GLY A 229 5.10 -6.96 3.08
CA GLY A 229 5.05 -6.13 4.28
C GLY A 229 6.36 -6.06 5.06
N ASP A 230 7.50 -6.13 4.38
CA ASP A 230 8.80 -6.30 5.04
C ASP A 230 9.12 -5.17 6.02
N GLY A 231 8.96 -3.91 5.62
CA GLY A 231 9.19 -2.76 6.51
C GLY A 231 8.25 -2.72 7.71
N LEU A 232 6.96 -3.00 7.47
CA LEU A 232 5.97 -3.05 8.55
C LEU A 232 6.23 -4.22 9.51
N GLY A 233 6.58 -5.41 8.98
CA GLY A 233 6.97 -6.57 9.79
C GLY A 233 8.20 -6.28 10.66
N MET A 234 9.22 -5.62 10.10
CA MET A 234 10.39 -5.16 10.88
C MET A 234 9.99 -4.17 11.98
N SER A 235 9.12 -3.22 11.67
CA SER A 235 8.62 -2.21 12.62
C SER A 235 7.86 -2.86 13.78
N LEU A 236 6.96 -3.81 13.48
CA LEU A 236 6.19 -4.54 14.49
C LEU A 236 7.10 -5.40 15.40
N ARG A 237 8.07 -6.13 14.83
CA ARG A 237 9.04 -6.89 15.64
C ARG A 237 9.95 -6.00 16.49
N ALA A 238 10.23 -4.79 16.05
CA ALA A 238 10.94 -3.79 16.83
C ALA A 238 10.13 -3.22 18.01
N GLY A 239 8.84 -3.58 18.11
CA GLY A 239 7.92 -3.14 19.15
C GLY A 239 7.19 -1.84 18.83
N PHE A 240 7.27 -1.34 17.58
CA PHE A 240 6.59 -0.12 17.17
C PHE A 240 5.15 -0.40 16.70
N PRO A 241 4.22 0.54 16.91
CA PRO A 241 2.82 0.32 16.57
C PRO A 241 2.56 0.33 15.07
N ALA A 242 1.40 -0.23 14.67
CA ALA A 242 0.80 -0.04 13.35
C ALA A 242 -0.59 0.58 13.47
N GLN A 243 -0.98 1.41 12.52
CA GLN A 243 -2.24 2.15 12.55
C GLN A 243 -3.20 1.66 11.46
N ASP A 244 -4.51 1.59 11.79
CA ASP A 244 -5.62 1.28 10.88
C ASP A 244 -5.46 -0.03 10.08
N MET A 245 -4.90 -1.06 10.71
CA MET A 245 -4.55 -2.32 10.06
C MET A 245 -5.78 -3.14 9.60
N GLU A 246 -6.97 -2.85 10.08
CA GLU A 246 -8.23 -3.43 9.61
C GLU A 246 -8.69 -2.86 8.27
N MET A 247 -8.12 -1.74 7.82
CA MET A 247 -8.54 -1.03 6.62
C MET A 247 -7.81 -1.54 5.38
N TRP A 248 -8.43 -2.53 4.72
CA TRP A 248 -7.95 -3.14 3.48
C TRP A 248 -8.93 -2.87 2.34
N GLN A 249 -8.44 -2.24 1.27
CA GLN A 249 -9.25 -2.01 0.09
C GLN A 249 -9.23 -3.23 -0.84
N PHE A 250 -10.41 -3.74 -1.17
CA PHE A 250 -10.59 -4.71 -2.24
C PHE A 250 -10.94 -3.95 -3.52
N HIS A 251 -10.13 -4.14 -4.56
CA HIS A 251 -10.42 -3.55 -5.87
C HIS A 251 -11.57 -4.31 -6.52
N PRO A 252 -12.61 -3.60 -7.02
CA PRO A 252 -13.76 -4.28 -7.62
C PRO A 252 -13.38 -5.21 -8.76
N THR A 253 -12.45 -4.80 -9.61
CA THR A 253 -12.18 -5.46 -10.88
C THR A 253 -10.80 -6.12 -10.92
N GLY A 254 -10.59 -7.20 -10.19
CA GLY A 254 -9.55 -8.20 -10.45
C GLY A 254 -10.03 -9.23 -11.46
N ILE A 255 -9.18 -9.70 -12.37
CA ILE A 255 -9.53 -10.79 -13.30
C ILE A 255 -9.83 -12.05 -12.48
N HIS A 256 -11.01 -12.62 -12.68
CA HIS A 256 -11.43 -13.84 -12.01
C HIS A 256 -10.44 -14.99 -12.27
N GLY A 257 -10.03 -15.69 -11.22
CA GLY A 257 -9.07 -16.79 -11.26
C GLY A 257 -7.58 -16.37 -11.34
N ALA A 258 -7.27 -15.17 -11.83
CA ALA A 258 -5.89 -14.69 -11.98
C ALA A 258 -5.48 -13.61 -10.95
N GLY A 259 -6.45 -12.87 -10.41
CA GLY A 259 -6.21 -11.76 -9.51
C GLY A 259 -5.55 -10.53 -10.15
N SER A 260 -5.27 -10.55 -11.45
CA SER A 260 -4.64 -9.42 -12.15
C SER A 260 -5.56 -8.21 -12.20
N LEU A 261 -4.99 -7.02 -11.95
CA LEU A 261 -5.74 -5.77 -11.88
C LEU A 261 -6.30 -5.36 -13.24
N VAL A 262 -7.60 -5.11 -13.31
CA VAL A 262 -8.24 -4.32 -14.37
C VAL A 262 -8.56 -2.94 -13.82
N THR A 263 -7.88 -1.92 -14.31
CA THR A 263 -7.92 -0.56 -13.77
C THR A 263 -9.34 0.01 -13.68
N GLU A 264 -9.60 0.80 -12.66
CA GLU A 264 -10.80 1.65 -12.57
C GLU A 264 -10.93 2.61 -13.75
N GLY A 265 -9.83 2.92 -14.42
CA GLY A 265 -9.83 3.69 -15.67
C GLY A 265 -10.77 3.12 -16.73
N CYS A 266 -11.00 1.80 -16.76
CA CYS A 266 -11.98 1.18 -17.65
C CYS A 266 -13.41 1.71 -17.41
N ARG A 267 -13.80 1.85 -16.15
CA ARG A 267 -15.10 2.43 -15.76
C ARG A 267 -15.11 3.94 -15.99
N GLY A 268 -13.98 4.61 -15.75
CA GLY A 268 -13.79 6.02 -16.07
C GLY A 268 -13.92 6.34 -17.57
N GLU A 269 -13.51 5.43 -18.45
CA GLU A 269 -13.67 5.57 -19.91
C GLU A 269 -15.08 5.15 -20.39
N GLY A 270 -15.97 4.74 -19.49
CA GLY A 270 -17.37 4.40 -19.80
C GLY A 270 -17.74 2.93 -19.68
N GLY A 271 -16.85 2.07 -19.20
CA GLY A 271 -17.14 0.67 -18.89
C GLY A 271 -18.08 0.53 -17.69
N TYR A 272 -18.85 -0.56 -17.62
CA TYR A 272 -19.77 -0.84 -16.52
C TYR A 272 -19.89 -2.34 -16.21
N LEU A 273 -20.37 -2.62 -14.99
CA LEU A 273 -20.53 -3.97 -14.45
C LEU A 273 -21.93 -4.52 -14.73
N ILE A 274 -21.99 -5.80 -15.10
CA ILE A 274 -23.25 -6.54 -15.28
C ILE A 274 -23.21 -7.88 -14.53
N ASN A 275 -24.38 -8.30 -14.02
CA ASN A 275 -24.60 -9.62 -13.43
C ASN A 275 -24.99 -10.67 -14.49
N ALA A 276 -25.34 -11.87 -14.06
CA ALA A 276 -25.74 -12.98 -14.95
C ALA A 276 -27.04 -12.70 -15.76
N ASP A 277 -27.91 -11.83 -15.24
CA ASP A 277 -29.15 -11.43 -15.91
C ASP A 277 -28.93 -10.30 -16.94
N GLY A 278 -27.67 -9.81 -17.07
CA GLY A 278 -27.31 -8.68 -17.92
C GLY A 278 -27.68 -7.32 -17.33
N GLU A 279 -28.10 -7.28 -16.06
CA GLU A 279 -28.45 -6.05 -15.36
C GLU A 279 -27.18 -5.25 -15.01
N ARG A 280 -27.18 -3.95 -15.28
CA ARG A 280 -26.21 -3.00 -14.75
C ARG A 280 -26.55 -2.69 -13.29
N PHE A 281 -26.22 -3.62 -12.38
CA PHE A 281 -26.69 -3.64 -10.99
C PHE A 281 -26.23 -2.43 -10.16
N MET A 282 -25.15 -1.75 -10.54
CA MET A 282 -24.70 -0.55 -9.82
C MET A 282 -25.70 0.60 -9.89
N GLU A 283 -26.62 0.63 -10.84
CA GLU A 283 -27.72 1.62 -10.88
C GLU A 283 -28.70 1.45 -9.71
N ARG A 284 -28.80 0.25 -9.15
CA ARG A 284 -29.62 -0.07 -7.98
C ARG A 284 -28.92 0.24 -6.67
N TYR A 285 -27.61 -0.03 -6.58
CA TYR A 285 -26.83 0.17 -5.34
C TYR A 285 -26.33 1.61 -5.17
N ALA A 286 -26.03 2.31 -6.25
CA ALA A 286 -25.50 3.67 -6.25
C ALA A 286 -26.11 4.50 -7.41
N PRO A 287 -27.36 4.95 -7.30
CA PRO A 287 -28.10 5.53 -8.44
C PRO A 287 -27.42 6.74 -9.08
N ASN A 288 -26.69 7.53 -8.31
CA ASN A 288 -26.05 8.76 -8.79
C ASN A 288 -24.68 8.49 -9.42
N ALA A 289 -23.79 7.82 -8.69
CA ALA A 289 -22.40 7.56 -9.12
C ALA A 289 -22.26 6.29 -9.94
N LYS A 290 -23.20 5.36 -9.83
CA LYS A 290 -23.22 4.06 -10.54
C LYS A 290 -21.87 3.33 -10.38
N ASP A 291 -21.27 2.91 -11.48
CA ASP A 291 -20.00 2.19 -11.52
C ASP A 291 -18.79 3.04 -11.07
N LEU A 292 -18.96 4.35 -10.90
CA LEU A 292 -17.99 5.30 -10.33
C LEU A 292 -18.27 5.66 -8.87
N ALA A 293 -19.06 4.86 -8.15
CA ALA A 293 -19.13 4.92 -6.69
C ALA A 293 -17.78 4.55 -6.05
N GLY A 294 -17.63 4.80 -4.75
CA GLY A 294 -16.43 4.41 -4.00
C GLY A 294 -16.13 2.92 -4.15
N ARG A 295 -14.86 2.54 -4.18
CA ARG A 295 -14.42 1.14 -4.40
C ARG A 295 -15.01 0.16 -3.40
N ASP A 296 -15.12 0.58 -2.14
CA ASP A 296 -15.75 -0.20 -1.07
C ASP A 296 -17.23 -0.50 -1.37
N VAL A 297 -17.97 0.48 -1.88
CA VAL A 297 -19.38 0.32 -2.28
C VAL A 297 -19.49 -0.65 -3.46
N VAL A 298 -18.70 -0.45 -4.51
CA VAL A 298 -18.74 -1.31 -5.71
C VAL A 298 -18.34 -2.74 -5.36
N ALA A 299 -17.26 -2.95 -4.59
CA ALA A 299 -16.82 -4.28 -4.19
C ALA A 299 -17.88 -5.03 -3.36
N ARG A 300 -18.51 -4.36 -2.37
CA ARG A 300 -19.61 -4.97 -1.59
C ARG A 300 -20.81 -5.32 -2.48
N SER A 301 -21.20 -4.42 -3.39
CA SER A 301 -22.30 -4.68 -4.32
C SER A 301 -22.06 -5.93 -5.18
N MET A 302 -20.84 -6.09 -5.68
CA MET A 302 -20.44 -7.28 -6.47
C MET A 302 -20.54 -8.57 -5.64
N VAL A 303 -20.05 -8.53 -4.38
CA VAL A 303 -20.13 -9.70 -3.49
C VAL A 303 -21.59 -10.05 -3.19
N LEU A 304 -22.46 -9.05 -2.97
CA LEU A 304 -23.90 -9.28 -2.76
C LEU A 304 -24.56 -9.94 -4.00
N GLU A 305 -24.24 -9.47 -5.21
CA GLU A 305 -24.75 -10.11 -6.45
C GLU A 305 -24.32 -11.59 -6.53
N ILE A 306 -23.09 -11.90 -6.17
CA ILE A 306 -22.56 -13.26 -6.15
C ILE A 306 -23.28 -14.12 -5.07
N LEU A 307 -23.39 -13.62 -3.85
CA LEU A 307 -24.02 -14.33 -2.74
C LEU A 307 -25.52 -14.58 -2.97
N GLU A 308 -26.21 -13.66 -3.60
CA GLU A 308 -27.63 -13.79 -3.95
C GLU A 308 -27.88 -14.64 -5.22
N GLY A 309 -26.82 -15.27 -5.77
CA GLY A 309 -26.91 -16.21 -6.88
C GLY A 309 -27.03 -15.59 -8.26
N ARG A 310 -26.82 -14.26 -8.39
CA ARG A 310 -26.79 -13.54 -9.69
C ARG A 310 -25.37 -13.41 -10.26
N GLY A 311 -24.41 -14.12 -9.70
CA GLY A 311 -23.05 -14.24 -10.26
C GLY A 311 -23.06 -14.95 -11.62
N CYS A 312 -22.03 -14.65 -12.42
CA CYS A 312 -21.81 -15.22 -13.76
C CYS A 312 -20.97 -16.50 -13.69
N GLY A 313 -20.97 -17.24 -14.81
CA GLY A 313 -20.22 -18.48 -14.97
C GLY A 313 -20.87 -19.70 -14.31
N PRO A 314 -20.27 -20.90 -14.48
CA PRO A 314 -20.85 -22.15 -13.97
C PRO A 314 -20.93 -22.19 -12.44
N ASN A 315 -19.99 -21.53 -11.75
CA ASN A 315 -19.94 -21.48 -10.28
C ASN A 315 -20.67 -20.26 -9.69
N LYS A 316 -21.15 -19.33 -10.52
CA LYS A 316 -21.77 -18.06 -10.10
C LYS A 316 -20.91 -17.22 -9.16
N ASP A 317 -19.60 -17.21 -9.38
CA ASP A 317 -18.57 -16.69 -8.47
C ASP A 317 -17.90 -15.38 -8.94
N HIS A 318 -18.39 -14.77 -10.01
CA HIS A 318 -17.88 -13.50 -10.55
C HIS A 318 -18.99 -12.69 -11.23
N VAL A 319 -18.67 -11.46 -11.61
CA VAL A 319 -19.50 -10.60 -12.48
C VAL A 319 -18.71 -10.22 -13.72
N LEU A 320 -19.33 -9.49 -14.66
CA LEU A 320 -18.69 -9.14 -15.92
C LEU A 320 -18.49 -7.62 -16.04
N LEU A 321 -17.29 -7.21 -16.47
CA LEU A 321 -16.98 -5.83 -16.86
C LEU A 321 -17.15 -5.68 -18.37
N LYS A 322 -18.11 -4.87 -18.78
CA LYS A 322 -18.46 -4.62 -20.18
C LYS A 322 -17.70 -3.41 -20.73
N LEU A 323 -16.95 -3.61 -21.81
CA LEU A 323 -16.13 -2.58 -22.50
C LEU A 323 -16.39 -2.55 -24.02
N ASP A 324 -16.96 -3.60 -24.61
CA ASP A 324 -17.13 -3.78 -26.06
C ASP A 324 -17.92 -2.65 -26.76
N HIS A 325 -18.81 -1.98 -26.02
CA HIS A 325 -19.56 -0.82 -26.51
C HIS A 325 -18.73 0.45 -26.73
N LEU A 326 -17.49 0.51 -26.17
CA LEU A 326 -16.58 1.66 -26.35
C LEU A 326 -15.91 1.67 -27.74
N GLY A 327 -15.83 0.51 -28.38
CA GLY A 327 -15.21 0.32 -29.69
C GLY A 327 -13.69 0.12 -29.64
N GLU A 328 -13.17 -0.52 -30.65
CA GLU A 328 -11.77 -0.94 -30.77
C GLU A 328 -10.80 0.25 -30.72
N GLU A 329 -11.12 1.37 -31.38
CA GLU A 329 -10.28 2.55 -31.44
C GLU A 329 -10.02 3.14 -30.03
N VAL A 330 -11.08 3.29 -29.22
CA VAL A 330 -10.98 3.81 -27.86
C VAL A 330 -10.18 2.85 -26.98
N LEU A 331 -10.47 1.54 -27.06
CA LEU A 331 -9.78 0.53 -26.25
C LEU A 331 -8.29 0.48 -26.57
N ASN A 332 -7.90 0.48 -27.84
CA ASN A 332 -6.50 0.46 -28.24
C ASN A 332 -5.74 1.75 -27.91
N ALA A 333 -6.42 2.90 -27.96
CA ALA A 333 -5.78 4.19 -27.63
C ALA A 333 -5.61 4.41 -26.13
N LYS A 334 -6.60 4.04 -25.30
CA LYS A 334 -6.66 4.42 -23.88
C LYS A 334 -6.40 3.27 -22.91
N LEU A 335 -6.64 2.03 -23.33
CA LEU A 335 -6.59 0.82 -22.49
C LEU A 335 -5.83 -0.34 -23.17
N PRO A 336 -4.70 -0.08 -23.88
CA PRO A 336 -4.00 -1.13 -24.63
C PRO A 336 -3.47 -2.25 -23.72
N GLY A 337 -2.99 -1.92 -22.53
CA GLY A 337 -2.50 -2.91 -21.56
C GLY A 337 -3.63 -3.77 -20.99
N ILE A 338 -4.83 -3.21 -20.81
CA ILE A 338 -6.01 -3.97 -20.37
C ILE A 338 -6.44 -4.97 -21.44
N CYS A 339 -6.41 -4.58 -22.70
CA CYS A 339 -6.68 -5.50 -23.81
C CYS A 339 -5.71 -6.69 -23.81
N GLU A 340 -4.43 -6.43 -23.61
CA GLU A 340 -3.39 -7.46 -23.52
C GLU A 340 -3.58 -8.38 -22.30
N LEU A 341 -3.79 -7.79 -21.11
CA LEU A 341 -4.02 -8.53 -19.86
C LEU A 341 -5.27 -9.43 -19.94
N SER A 342 -6.36 -8.90 -20.49
CA SER A 342 -7.61 -9.66 -20.62
C SER A 342 -7.44 -10.87 -21.56
N LYS A 343 -6.77 -10.68 -22.69
CA LYS A 343 -6.45 -11.78 -23.62
C LYS A 343 -5.55 -12.84 -22.97
N THR A 344 -4.56 -12.40 -22.21
CA THR A 344 -3.56 -13.30 -21.59
C THR A 344 -4.14 -14.07 -20.41
N PHE A 345 -4.82 -13.39 -19.48
CA PHE A 345 -5.22 -13.97 -18.20
C PHE A 345 -6.68 -14.40 -18.10
N ALA A 346 -7.58 -13.79 -18.89
CA ALA A 346 -8.99 -14.18 -18.95
C ALA A 346 -9.35 -14.96 -20.22
N GLY A 347 -8.47 -15.02 -21.23
CA GLY A 347 -8.76 -15.59 -22.52
C GLY A 347 -9.84 -14.85 -23.29
N VAL A 348 -10.04 -13.55 -23.00
CA VAL A 348 -11.13 -12.72 -23.53
C VAL A 348 -10.57 -11.50 -24.24
N ASP A 349 -11.04 -11.23 -25.45
CA ASP A 349 -10.81 -9.95 -26.12
C ASP A 349 -11.91 -8.97 -25.73
N PRO A 350 -11.58 -7.89 -24.97
CA PRO A 350 -12.57 -6.95 -24.46
C PRO A 350 -13.23 -6.09 -25.54
N VAL A 351 -12.71 -6.10 -26.76
CA VAL A 351 -13.37 -5.48 -27.93
C VAL A 351 -14.68 -6.20 -28.29
N TYR A 352 -14.78 -7.52 -28.00
CA TYR A 352 -15.91 -8.34 -28.40
C TYR A 352 -16.69 -8.98 -27.26
N LYS A 353 -16.05 -9.15 -26.07
CA LYS A 353 -16.66 -9.86 -24.94
C LYS A 353 -16.32 -9.17 -23.61
N PRO A 354 -17.23 -9.19 -22.63
CA PRO A 354 -16.95 -8.64 -21.30
C PRO A 354 -15.91 -9.47 -20.54
N ILE A 355 -15.16 -8.81 -19.66
CA ILE A 355 -14.10 -9.41 -18.84
C ILE A 355 -14.71 -9.98 -17.56
N PRO A 356 -14.45 -11.24 -17.16
CA PRO A 356 -14.85 -11.79 -15.88
C PRO A 356 -14.02 -11.17 -14.76
N VAL A 357 -14.69 -10.56 -13.75
CA VAL A 357 -14.03 -9.83 -12.67
C VAL A 357 -14.65 -10.16 -11.31
N VAL A 358 -13.83 -10.06 -10.26
CA VAL A 358 -14.21 -10.31 -8.86
C VAL A 358 -13.47 -9.34 -7.95
N PRO A 359 -14.06 -8.92 -6.80
CA PRO A 359 -13.34 -8.13 -5.81
C PRO A 359 -12.09 -8.86 -5.31
N THR A 360 -10.96 -8.16 -5.35
CA THR A 360 -9.64 -8.74 -5.08
C THR A 360 -8.84 -7.80 -4.17
N CYS A 361 -8.15 -8.32 -3.16
CA CYS A 361 -7.34 -7.51 -2.25
C CYS A 361 -6.34 -6.65 -3.05
N HIS A 362 -6.27 -5.35 -2.73
CA HIS A 362 -5.56 -4.39 -3.57
C HIS A 362 -4.64 -3.44 -2.84
N TYR A 363 -5.10 -2.80 -1.74
CA TYR A 363 -4.34 -1.75 -1.08
C TYR A 363 -4.52 -1.77 0.44
N MET A 364 -3.40 -1.64 1.15
CA MET A 364 -3.34 -1.51 2.60
C MET A 364 -3.40 -0.02 2.97
N MET A 365 -4.53 0.46 3.55
CA MET A 365 -4.63 1.85 4.00
C MET A 365 -3.90 2.09 5.31
N GLY A 366 -3.82 1.08 6.17
CA GLY A 366 -3.02 1.09 7.38
C GLY A 366 -1.52 0.96 7.14
N GLY A 367 -0.73 1.02 8.20
CA GLY A 367 0.73 0.89 8.14
C GLY A 367 1.44 1.49 9.35
N THR A 368 2.73 1.74 9.22
CA THR A 368 3.49 2.48 10.23
C THR A 368 2.94 3.91 10.35
N PRO A 369 2.48 4.36 11.54
CA PRO A 369 1.94 5.70 11.70
C PRO A 369 3.02 6.76 11.50
N THR A 370 2.73 7.78 10.68
CA THR A 370 3.67 8.86 10.37
C THR A 370 3.00 10.22 10.34
N ASN A 371 3.77 11.26 10.62
CA ASN A 371 3.39 12.63 10.33
C ASN A 371 3.59 12.98 8.84
N ILE A 372 3.27 14.21 8.44
CA ILE A 372 3.39 14.68 7.05
C ILE A 372 4.83 14.74 6.52
N HIS A 373 5.83 14.61 7.38
CA HIS A 373 7.26 14.55 7.04
C HIS A 373 7.78 13.11 6.95
N GLY A 374 6.89 12.13 7.08
CA GLY A 374 7.24 10.71 7.06
C GLY A 374 7.91 10.20 8.34
N GLN A 375 8.03 11.02 9.39
CA GLN A 375 8.57 10.57 10.68
C GLN A 375 7.59 9.62 11.34
N ALA A 376 8.05 8.41 11.67
CA ALA A 376 7.25 7.45 12.40
C ALA A 376 7.05 7.90 13.86
N PHE A 377 5.91 7.57 14.45
CA PHE A 377 5.61 7.94 15.83
C PHE A 377 4.92 6.81 16.63
N THR A 378 5.01 6.91 17.94
CA THR A 378 4.13 6.23 18.90
C THR A 378 3.14 7.22 19.46
N SER A 379 1.96 6.78 19.92
CA SER A 379 0.97 7.68 20.53
C SER A 379 0.66 7.22 21.95
N GLU A 380 0.86 8.11 22.92
CA GLU A 380 0.54 7.88 24.32
C GLU A 380 -0.20 9.08 24.91
N ASN A 381 -1.33 8.83 25.57
CA ASN A 381 -2.16 9.87 26.17
C ASN A 381 -2.56 10.97 25.16
N GLU A 382 -2.88 10.56 23.92
CA GLU A 382 -3.23 11.46 22.80
C GLU A 382 -2.09 12.39 22.33
N ILE A 383 -0.86 12.10 22.70
CA ILE A 383 0.34 12.82 22.25
C ILE A 383 1.14 11.88 21.36
N ASP A 384 1.38 12.31 20.12
CA ASP A 384 2.22 11.60 19.18
C ASP A 384 3.69 11.94 19.46
N ASN A 385 4.49 10.91 19.73
CA ASN A 385 5.91 11.00 20.01
C ASN A 385 6.69 10.39 18.85
N GLU A 386 7.48 11.18 18.15
CA GLU A 386 8.31 10.73 17.05
C GLU A 386 9.32 9.68 17.51
N ILE A 387 9.59 8.69 16.64
CA ILE A 387 10.63 7.68 16.85
C ILE A 387 11.90 8.18 16.14
N PRO A 388 12.92 8.61 16.88
CA PRO A 388 14.12 9.15 16.26
C PRO A 388 14.80 8.13 15.33
N GLY A 389 15.22 8.60 14.16
CA GLY A 389 15.87 7.78 13.14
C GLY A 389 14.95 6.92 12.29
N LEU A 390 13.63 6.86 12.57
CA LEU A 390 12.67 6.05 11.81
C LEU A 390 11.70 6.92 11.00
N PHE A 391 11.63 6.62 9.70
CA PHE A 391 10.70 7.21 8.75
C PHE A 391 9.95 6.10 7.99
N SER A 392 8.75 6.42 7.50
CA SER A 392 8.05 5.53 6.58
C SER A 392 7.28 6.34 5.55
N VAL A 393 7.22 5.86 4.29
CA VAL A 393 6.56 6.54 3.17
C VAL A 393 5.85 5.56 2.25
N GLY A 394 4.82 6.03 1.56
CA GLY A 394 3.99 5.22 0.66
C GLY A 394 3.17 4.18 1.41
N GLU A 395 2.83 3.07 0.76
CA GLU A 395 1.92 2.05 1.30
C GLU A 395 2.46 1.30 2.54
N ALA A 396 3.73 1.44 2.89
CA ALA A 396 4.28 0.95 4.16
C ALA A 396 3.91 1.85 5.34
N ALA A 397 3.55 3.10 5.07
CA ALA A 397 3.19 4.12 6.04
C ALA A 397 1.68 4.29 6.15
N CYS A 398 1.24 4.80 7.30
CA CYS A 398 -0.10 5.36 7.49
C CYS A 398 0.04 6.84 7.88
N VAL A 399 0.12 7.72 6.88
CA VAL A 399 0.07 9.18 7.07
C VAL A 399 -1.37 9.67 7.22
N SER A 400 -2.32 8.74 7.27
CA SER A 400 -3.75 8.95 7.52
C SER A 400 -4.49 9.75 6.44
N VAL A 401 -4.06 9.68 5.18
CA VAL A 401 -4.77 10.33 4.06
C VAL A 401 -5.83 9.45 3.40
N HIS A 402 -5.77 8.14 3.60
CA HIS A 402 -6.69 7.19 2.98
C HIS A 402 -7.82 6.76 3.92
N GLY A 403 -7.60 6.80 5.22
CA GLY A 403 -8.56 6.41 6.22
C GLY A 403 -9.17 5.03 5.97
N ALA A 404 -10.49 4.92 6.01
CA ALA A 404 -11.19 3.65 5.85
C ALA A 404 -11.38 3.20 4.39
N ASN A 405 -11.15 4.09 3.41
CA ASN A 405 -11.23 3.73 1.99
C ASN A 405 -10.51 4.76 1.11
N ARG A 406 -9.59 4.30 0.29
CA ARG A 406 -8.74 5.14 -0.57
C ARG A 406 -9.46 5.48 -1.89
N LEU A 407 -9.43 6.74 -2.29
CA LEU A 407 -9.83 7.14 -3.64
C LEU A 407 -8.82 6.68 -4.69
N GLY A 408 -9.32 6.29 -5.86
CA GLY A 408 -8.49 5.87 -6.98
C GLY A 408 -7.52 6.98 -7.40
N GLY A 409 -6.24 6.61 -7.61
CA GLY A 409 -5.18 7.52 -8.01
C GLY A 409 -4.52 8.31 -6.87
N ASN A 410 -5.09 8.36 -5.66
CA ASN A 410 -4.47 9.01 -4.51
C ASN A 410 -3.21 8.27 -4.03
N SER A 411 -3.08 6.95 -4.24
CA SER A 411 -1.87 6.23 -3.83
C SER A 411 -0.62 6.70 -4.57
N LEU A 412 -0.71 6.97 -5.87
CA LEU A 412 0.43 7.49 -6.61
C LEU A 412 0.75 8.94 -6.22
N LEU A 413 -0.27 9.73 -5.88
CA LEU A 413 -0.05 11.08 -5.35
C LEU A 413 0.64 11.06 -3.98
N ASP A 414 0.18 10.20 -3.07
CA ASP A 414 0.79 9.92 -1.77
C ASP A 414 2.29 9.58 -1.91
N LEU A 415 2.64 8.61 -2.76
CA LEU A 415 4.03 8.22 -3.00
C LEU A 415 4.94 9.42 -3.32
N VAL A 416 4.45 10.32 -4.16
CA VAL A 416 5.24 11.45 -4.68
C VAL A 416 5.30 12.59 -3.68
N VAL A 417 4.18 12.94 -3.07
CA VAL A 417 4.09 14.07 -2.13
C VAL A 417 4.84 13.76 -0.84
N PHE A 418 4.53 12.64 -0.18
CA PHE A 418 5.16 12.32 1.11
C PHE A 418 6.57 11.76 0.96
N GLY A 419 6.89 11.06 -0.15
CA GLY A 419 8.27 10.70 -0.45
C GLY A 419 9.17 11.93 -0.60
N ARG A 420 8.66 12.99 -1.25
CA ARG A 420 9.35 14.28 -1.36
C ARG A 420 9.48 14.97 0.00
N ALA A 421 8.39 15.04 0.75
CA ALA A 421 8.37 15.69 2.06
C ALA A 421 9.37 15.05 3.03
N ALA A 422 9.42 13.73 3.11
CA ALA A 422 10.38 12.99 3.92
C ALA A 422 11.83 13.28 3.50
N GLY A 423 12.12 13.23 2.20
CA GLY A 423 13.48 13.52 1.70
C GLY A 423 13.96 14.93 2.04
N LEU A 424 13.09 15.93 1.91
CA LEU A 424 13.40 17.32 2.29
C LEU A 424 13.63 17.47 3.78
N HIS A 425 12.75 16.89 4.60
CA HIS A 425 12.85 16.95 6.07
C HIS A 425 14.12 16.27 6.57
N ILE A 426 14.43 15.05 6.12
CA ILE A 426 15.67 14.33 6.47
C ILE A 426 16.91 15.15 6.10
N ASN A 427 16.90 15.79 4.94
CA ASN A 427 18.02 16.63 4.51
C ASN A 427 18.24 17.84 5.46
N GLU A 428 17.18 18.49 5.91
CA GLU A 428 17.25 19.60 6.85
C GLU A 428 17.71 19.13 8.24
N ASP A 429 17.13 18.04 8.74
CA ASP A 429 17.45 17.47 10.06
C ASP A 429 18.92 17.02 10.14
N LEU A 430 19.39 16.25 9.17
CA LEU A 430 20.74 15.73 9.15
C LEU A 430 21.81 16.83 9.01
N LYS A 431 21.51 17.94 8.34
CA LYS A 431 22.40 19.12 8.25
C LYS A 431 22.47 19.90 9.56
N SER A 432 21.45 19.86 10.38
CA SER A 432 21.44 20.53 11.69
C SER A 432 22.24 19.82 12.78
N GLY A 433 22.82 18.66 12.47
CA GLY A 433 23.76 17.96 13.35
C GLY A 433 23.12 16.91 14.27
N GLY A 434 21.88 16.50 14.03
CA GLY A 434 21.24 15.39 14.75
C GLY A 434 22.09 14.11 14.61
N GLY A 435 22.51 13.51 15.73
CA GLY A 435 23.22 12.24 15.77
C GLY A 435 22.37 11.18 16.46
N VAL A 436 22.47 9.93 15.98
CA VAL A 436 21.93 8.78 16.69
C VAL A 436 23.08 8.11 17.44
N GLU A 437 22.89 7.76 18.70
CA GLU A 437 23.88 7.02 19.49
C GLU A 437 24.15 5.62 18.88
N GLU A 438 25.21 4.95 19.38
CA GLU A 438 25.57 3.62 18.89
C GLU A 438 24.45 2.60 19.11
N ALA A 439 24.38 1.62 18.18
CA ALA A 439 23.42 0.54 18.19
C ALA A 439 23.51 -0.31 19.47
N ASN A 440 22.36 -0.85 19.90
CA ASN A 440 22.33 -1.89 20.91
C ASN A 440 22.80 -3.22 20.29
N SER A 441 23.83 -3.83 20.87
CA SER A 441 24.36 -5.11 20.39
C SER A 441 23.33 -6.24 20.44
N ASP A 442 22.38 -6.19 21.37
CA ASP A 442 21.35 -7.23 21.53
C ASP A 442 20.36 -7.24 20.35
N ASP A 443 20.03 -6.07 19.78
CA ASP A 443 19.18 -5.97 18.59
C ASP A 443 19.89 -6.58 17.36
N ILE A 444 21.18 -6.34 17.21
CA ILE A 444 21.99 -6.97 16.15
C ILE A 444 22.00 -8.50 16.30
N GLU A 445 22.30 -8.98 17.52
CA GLU A 445 22.35 -10.43 17.80
C GLU A 445 20.97 -11.09 17.63
N SER A 446 19.87 -10.40 17.96
CA SER A 446 18.51 -10.92 17.75
C SER A 446 18.18 -11.13 16.27
N ALA A 447 18.53 -10.17 15.40
CA ALA A 447 18.36 -10.30 13.96
C ALA A 447 19.22 -11.44 13.38
N LEU A 448 20.48 -11.56 13.83
CA LEU A 448 21.37 -12.64 13.42
C LEU A 448 20.92 -14.01 13.92
N HIS A 449 20.39 -14.10 15.14
CA HIS A 449 19.81 -15.32 15.70
C HIS A 449 18.64 -15.83 14.82
N ARG A 450 17.78 -14.93 14.33
CA ARG A 450 16.67 -15.28 13.43
C ARG A 450 17.18 -15.91 12.13
N LEU A 451 18.23 -15.36 11.52
CA LEU A 451 18.88 -15.91 10.34
C LEU A 451 19.54 -17.28 10.63
N ASN A 452 20.27 -17.38 11.74
CA ASN A 452 20.93 -18.62 12.16
C ASN A 452 19.91 -19.74 12.38
N LYS A 453 18.80 -19.46 13.07
CA LYS A 453 17.72 -20.42 13.31
C LYS A 453 17.18 -21.03 12.02
N LEU A 454 16.96 -20.24 10.98
CA LEU A 454 16.52 -20.71 9.67
C LEU A 454 17.60 -21.56 8.98
N ASN A 455 18.86 -21.14 9.04
CA ASN A 455 19.97 -21.83 8.40
C ASN A 455 20.27 -23.20 9.05
N GLU A 456 20.13 -23.30 10.37
CA GLU A 456 20.46 -24.49 11.16
C GLU A 456 19.30 -25.50 11.26
N SER A 457 18.06 -25.10 10.90
CA SER A 457 16.89 -25.98 10.94
C SER A 457 17.06 -27.20 10.01
N ASN A 458 16.95 -28.41 10.55
CA ASN A 458 17.04 -29.67 9.81
C ASN A 458 15.69 -30.39 9.65
N SER A 459 14.64 -29.88 10.26
CA SER A 459 13.27 -30.40 10.17
C SER A 459 12.29 -29.30 10.54
N GLY A 460 11.05 -29.40 10.09
CA GLY A 460 10.00 -28.42 10.37
C GLY A 460 8.95 -28.36 9.27
N PHE A 461 8.27 -27.24 9.19
CA PHE A 461 7.18 -27.03 8.24
C PHE A 461 7.70 -26.40 6.93
N GLU A 462 7.02 -26.75 5.83
CA GLU A 462 7.32 -26.21 4.51
C GLU A 462 6.82 -24.75 4.38
N VAL A 463 7.69 -23.86 3.96
CA VAL A 463 7.38 -22.42 3.79
C VAL A 463 6.13 -22.19 2.93
N ALA A 464 6.03 -22.89 1.80
CA ALA A 464 4.92 -22.77 0.86
C ALA A 464 3.58 -23.24 1.44
N GLU A 465 3.59 -24.29 2.27
CA GLU A 465 2.37 -24.80 2.93
C GLU A 465 1.87 -23.82 3.98
N VAL A 466 2.75 -23.38 4.88
CA VAL A 466 2.39 -22.42 5.93
C VAL A 466 1.91 -21.09 5.33
N LYS A 467 2.55 -20.62 4.25
CA LYS A 467 2.11 -19.42 3.52
C LYS A 467 0.71 -19.58 2.95
N ARG A 468 0.39 -20.73 2.36
CA ARG A 468 -0.95 -21.01 1.84
C ARG A 468 -1.99 -21.03 2.95
N GLU A 469 -1.71 -21.69 4.09
CA GLU A 469 -2.61 -21.69 5.24
C GLU A 469 -2.91 -20.28 5.75
N LEU A 470 -1.87 -19.44 5.90
CA LEU A 470 -2.05 -18.03 6.28
C LEU A 470 -2.96 -17.29 5.30
N GLN A 471 -2.72 -17.46 4.00
CA GLN A 471 -3.52 -16.81 2.96
C GLN A 471 -4.98 -17.27 2.95
N GLU A 472 -5.24 -18.55 3.22
CA GLU A 472 -6.58 -19.11 3.32
C GLU A 472 -7.32 -18.56 4.56
N VAL A 473 -6.67 -18.48 5.72
CA VAL A 473 -7.23 -17.88 6.94
C VAL A 473 -7.62 -16.43 6.69
N MET A 474 -6.72 -15.62 6.12
CA MET A 474 -7.00 -14.21 5.85
C MET A 474 -8.11 -14.03 4.82
N GLN A 475 -8.12 -14.83 3.74
CA GLN A 475 -9.15 -14.76 2.70
C GLN A 475 -10.53 -15.13 3.25
N ASN A 476 -10.61 -16.16 4.08
CA ASN A 476 -11.88 -16.71 4.55
C ASN A 476 -12.51 -15.90 5.69
N TYR A 477 -11.68 -15.31 6.58
CA TYR A 477 -12.20 -14.67 7.79
C TYR A 477 -12.06 -13.15 7.82
N PHE A 478 -11.17 -12.56 6.99
CA PHE A 478 -10.86 -11.13 6.99
C PHE A 478 -11.04 -10.47 5.61
N GLY A 479 -11.91 -11.03 4.77
CA GLY A 479 -12.21 -10.54 3.42
C GLY A 479 -13.08 -9.29 3.38
N VAL A 480 -13.89 -9.15 2.31
CA VAL A 480 -14.77 -7.97 2.08
C VAL A 480 -15.83 -7.84 3.16
N PHE A 481 -16.49 -8.96 3.54
CA PHE A 481 -17.41 -9.04 4.67
C PHE A 481 -16.78 -9.83 5.81
N ARG A 482 -17.02 -9.37 7.03
CA ARG A 482 -16.41 -9.89 8.26
C ARG A 482 -17.47 -10.15 9.33
N ARG A 483 -17.26 -11.18 10.16
CA ARG A 483 -18.15 -11.53 11.24
C ARG A 483 -17.35 -11.96 12.47
N GLY A 484 -17.74 -11.50 13.66
CA GLY A 484 -16.98 -11.68 14.90
C GLY A 484 -16.57 -13.12 15.17
N GLU A 485 -17.54 -14.07 15.14
CA GLU A 485 -17.28 -15.49 15.41
C GLU A 485 -16.24 -16.12 14.45
N PHE A 486 -16.22 -15.69 13.17
CA PHE A 486 -15.26 -16.20 12.20
C PHE A 486 -13.89 -15.54 12.37
N MET A 487 -13.85 -14.26 12.73
CA MET A 487 -12.60 -13.56 13.01
C MET A 487 -11.94 -14.07 14.31
N GLU A 488 -12.71 -14.41 15.34
CA GLU A 488 -12.18 -15.05 16.56
C GLU A 488 -11.49 -16.38 16.23
N LYS A 489 -12.12 -17.20 15.39
CA LYS A 489 -11.50 -18.43 14.88
C LYS A 489 -10.24 -18.12 14.06
N GLY A 490 -10.28 -17.12 13.17
CA GLY A 490 -9.13 -16.71 12.37
C GLY A 490 -7.93 -16.27 13.22
N VAL A 491 -8.16 -15.55 14.32
CA VAL A 491 -7.10 -15.19 15.27
C VAL A 491 -6.48 -16.45 15.90
N GLN A 492 -7.28 -17.44 16.30
CA GLN A 492 -6.77 -18.71 16.84
C GLN A 492 -5.97 -19.48 15.78
N ASP A 493 -6.48 -19.57 14.55
CA ASP A 493 -5.77 -20.25 13.44
C ASP A 493 -4.43 -19.55 13.15
N LEU A 494 -4.33 -18.22 13.28
CA LEU A 494 -3.07 -17.47 13.14
C LEU A 494 -2.07 -17.76 14.26
N GLU A 495 -2.51 -18.04 15.49
CA GLU A 495 -1.63 -18.48 16.58
C GLU A 495 -0.98 -19.84 16.26
N GLU A 496 -1.75 -20.79 15.71
CA GLU A 496 -1.20 -22.07 15.25
C GLU A 496 -0.21 -21.90 14.09
N ILE A 497 -0.49 -20.96 13.17
CA ILE A 497 0.42 -20.63 12.06
C ILE A 497 1.71 -19.99 12.60
N ARG A 498 1.66 -19.19 13.66
CA ARG A 498 2.85 -18.63 14.31
C ARG A 498 3.77 -19.73 14.83
N ASP A 499 3.23 -20.74 15.50
CA ASP A 499 4.02 -21.89 15.98
C ASP A 499 4.70 -22.64 14.82
N LYS A 500 4.03 -22.74 13.66
CA LYS A 500 4.62 -23.32 12.45
C LYS A 500 5.71 -22.42 11.87
N CYS A 501 5.50 -21.10 11.82
CA CYS A 501 6.50 -20.12 11.35
C CYS A 501 7.76 -20.10 12.21
N ASP A 502 7.65 -20.38 13.49
CA ASP A 502 8.79 -20.49 14.39
C ASP A 502 9.61 -21.77 14.15
N ASN A 503 9.06 -22.74 13.42
CA ASN A 503 9.66 -24.04 13.14
C ASN A 503 9.69 -24.35 11.63
N LEU A 504 10.04 -23.36 10.81
CA LEU A 504 10.20 -23.54 9.36
C LEU A 504 11.44 -24.37 9.03
N HIS A 505 11.37 -25.13 7.95
CA HIS A 505 12.47 -25.88 7.39
C HIS A 505 12.88 -25.32 6.02
N LEU A 506 14.17 -25.07 5.85
CA LEU A 506 14.75 -24.70 4.55
C LEU A 506 15.42 -25.91 3.90
N HIS A 507 14.94 -26.30 2.72
CA HIS A 507 15.60 -27.34 1.91
C HIS A 507 16.91 -26.83 1.32
N ASP A 508 16.92 -25.60 0.82
CA ASP A 508 18.12 -24.95 0.31
C ASP A 508 18.91 -24.32 1.46
N LYS A 509 20.15 -24.78 1.64
CA LYS A 509 21.11 -24.27 2.62
C LYS A 509 22.27 -23.52 1.96
N SER A 510 22.16 -23.22 0.67
CA SER A 510 23.16 -22.42 -0.04
C SER A 510 23.14 -20.96 0.41
N ASP A 511 24.23 -20.26 0.17
CA ASP A 511 24.32 -18.82 0.47
C ASP A 511 23.82 -17.99 -0.70
N SER A 512 24.14 -18.42 -1.92
CA SER A 512 23.90 -17.66 -3.14
C SER A 512 22.49 -17.91 -3.69
N PHE A 513 21.75 -16.84 -3.96
CA PHE A 513 20.39 -16.84 -4.52
C PHE A 513 19.41 -17.79 -3.80
N ASN A 514 19.51 -17.89 -2.48
CA ASN A 514 18.64 -18.73 -1.67
C ASN A 514 17.24 -18.09 -1.54
N THR A 515 16.38 -18.35 -2.54
CA THR A 515 15.00 -17.84 -2.55
C THR A 515 14.16 -18.47 -1.45
N ASN A 516 14.44 -19.70 -1.02
CA ASN A 516 13.73 -20.36 0.08
C ASN A 516 13.92 -19.63 1.42
N ARG A 517 15.15 -19.10 1.66
CA ARG A 517 15.44 -18.23 2.80
C ARG A 517 14.65 -16.91 2.74
N VAL A 518 14.63 -16.27 1.56
CA VAL A 518 13.88 -15.04 1.33
C VAL A 518 12.40 -15.28 1.60
N GLU A 519 11.80 -16.33 1.03
CA GLU A 519 10.39 -16.67 1.22
C GLU A 519 10.03 -16.98 2.69
N ALA A 520 10.93 -17.61 3.44
CA ALA A 520 10.73 -17.85 4.88
C ALA A 520 10.69 -16.54 5.68
N LEU A 521 11.59 -15.59 5.40
CA LEU A 521 11.61 -14.28 6.03
C LEU A 521 10.40 -13.42 5.63
N GLU A 522 10.00 -13.49 4.37
CA GLU A 522 8.78 -12.84 3.87
C GLU A 522 7.52 -13.40 4.56
N LEU A 523 7.45 -14.72 4.77
CA LEU A 523 6.34 -15.35 5.48
C LEU A 523 6.25 -14.86 6.93
N GLN A 524 7.39 -14.73 7.62
CA GLN A 524 7.42 -14.15 8.96
C GLN A 524 6.92 -12.70 8.98
N ASN A 525 7.28 -11.89 7.97
CA ASN A 525 6.77 -10.52 7.84
C ASN A 525 5.26 -10.50 7.57
N LEU A 526 4.77 -11.36 6.67
CA LEU A 526 3.33 -11.50 6.39
C LEU A 526 2.54 -11.89 7.64
N LEU A 527 3.08 -12.74 8.48
CA LEU A 527 2.41 -13.16 9.73
C LEU A 527 2.24 -11.99 10.71
N GLU A 528 3.28 -11.15 10.89
CA GLU A 528 3.16 -9.95 11.73
C GLU A 528 2.04 -9.03 11.25
N VAL A 529 1.96 -8.81 9.94
CA VAL A 529 0.92 -7.96 9.35
C VAL A 529 -0.46 -8.61 9.43
N ALA A 530 -0.55 -9.91 9.23
CA ALA A 530 -1.81 -10.67 9.32
C ALA A 530 -2.39 -10.63 10.74
N GLU A 531 -1.57 -10.83 11.78
CA GLU A 531 -1.99 -10.72 13.18
C GLU A 531 -2.47 -9.30 13.52
N ALA A 532 -1.71 -8.27 13.12
CA ALA A 532 -2.11 -6.88 13.32
C ALA A 532 -3.46 -6.58 12.64
N THR A 533 -3.66 -7.08 11.42
CA THR A 533 -4.92 -6.96 10.66
C THR A 533 -6.07 -7.68 11.37
N ALA A 534 -5.85 -8.92 11.80
CA ALA A 534 -6.86 -9.76 12.42
C ALA A 534 -7.35 -9.18 13.75
N ILE A 535 -6.42 -8.79 14.62
CA ILE A 535 -6.73 -8.22 15.93
C ILE A 535 -7.44 -6.86 15.78
N SER A 536 -6.94 -5.98 14.92
CA SER A 536 -7.57 -4.68 14.67
C SER A 536 -8.98 -4.85 14.10
N SER A 537 -9.19 -5.79 13.17
CA SER A 537 -10.50 -6.09 12.58
C SER A 537 -11.50 -6.62 13.61
N LEU A 538 -11.05 -7.52 14.49
CA LEU A 538 -11.90 -8.11 15.53
C LEU A 538 -12.33 -7.07 16.56
N LYS A 539 -11.43 -6.14 16.91
CA LYS A 539 -11.65 -5.14 17.96
C LYS A 539 -12.50 -3.95 17.52
N ARG A 540 -12.48 -3.55 16.24
CA ARG A 540 -13.32 -2.46 15.72
C ARG A 540 -14.75 -2.94 15.49
N ASN A 541 -15.66 -2.54 16.35
CA ASN A 541 -17.07 -2.96 16.37
C ASN A 541 -17.97 -1.95 15.65
N GLU A 542 -17.73 -1.73 14.37
CA GLU A 542 -18.55 -0.92 13.47
C GLU A 542 -18.32 -1.35 12.01
N SER A 543 -19.08 -0.81 11.09
CA SER A 543 -18.78 -0.83 9.65
C SER A 543 -18.43 0.55 9.16
N ARG A 544 -17.22 0.71 8.54
CA ARG A 544 -16.72 1.99 8.02
C ARG A 544 -15.83 1.74 6.80
N GLY A 545 -16.15 2.37 5.67
CA GLY A 545 -15.36 2.23 4.45
C GLY A 545 -15.17 0.77 4.02
N ALA A 546 -13.93 0.33 3.94
CA ALA A 546 -13.59 -1.04 3.57
C ALA A 546 -13.76 -2.06 4.71
N HIS A 547 -13.89 -1.62 5.96
CA HIS A 547 -14.19 -2.49 7.10
C HIS A 547 -15.69 -2.71 7.22
N ALA A 548 -16.19 -3.85 6.75
CA ALA A 548 -17.61 -4.19 6.75
C ALA A 548 -17.88 -5.38 7.68
N ARG A 549 -18.62 -5.15 8.77
CA ARG A 549 -18.98 -6.11 9.81
C ARG A 549 -20.47 -6.48 9.69
N ASP A 550 -20.79 -7.75 9.43
CA ASP A 550 -22.19 -8.21 9.37
C ASP A 550 -22.88 -8.14 10.75
N ASP A 551 -22.12 -8.30 11.82
CA ASP A 551 -22.57 -8.22 13.20
C ASP A 551 -22.62 -6.79 13.76
N PHE A 552 -21.98 -5.82 13.10
CA PHE A 552 -22.01 -4.38 13.40
C PHE A 552 -22.15 -3.57 12.10
N PRO A 553 -23.31 -3.62 11.42
CA PRO A 553 -23.45 -3.08 10.05
C PRO A 553 -23.41 -1.56 9.95
N GLU A 554 -23.64 -0.86 11.07
CA GLU A 554 -23.71 0.60 11.09
C GLU A 554 -22.35 1.24 11.42
N ARG A 555 -22.15 2.46 10.93
CA ARG A 555 -21.03 3.32 11.32
C ARG A 555 -21.32 3.95 12.69
N ASP A 556 -20.35 3.90 13.58
CA ASP A 556 -20.45 4.40 14.96
C ASP A 556 -19.49 5.57 15.19
N ASP A 557 -19.94 6.79 14.90
CA ASP A 557 -19.13 7.99 15.09
C ASP A 557 -18.92 8.37 16.56
N GLU A 558 -19.74 7.86 17.48
CA GLU A 558 -19.60 8.13 18.92
C GLU A 558 -18.39 7.39 19.51
N ASN A 559 -18.22 6.12 19.14
CA ASN A 559 -17.19 5.27 19.71
C ASN A 559 -15.98 5.06 18.78
N TRP A 560 -16.15 5.17 17.45
CA TRP A 560 -15.16 4.73 16.47
C TRP A 560 -14.73 5.82 15.46
N LEU A 561 -15.07 7.10 15.69
CA LEU A 561 -14.46 8.19 14.92
C LEU A 561 -13.01 8.42 15.39
N CYS A 562 -12.18 7.41 15.23
CA CYS A 562 -10.80 7.36 15.68
C CYS A 562 -9.99 6.36 14.86
N HIS A 563 -8.67 6.50 14.90
CA HIS A 563 -7.74 5.49 14.42
C HIS A 563 -7.62 4.32 15.40
N SER A 564 -7.36 3.14 14.86
CA SER A 564 -6.93 1.96 15.62
C SER A 564 -5.42 1.90 15.61
N LEU A 565 -4.78 1.99 16.78
CA LEU A 565 -3.33 1.88 16.92
C LEU A 565 -2.99 0.52 17.56
N TYR A 566 -2.53 -0.43 16.75
CA TYR A 566 -2.15 -1.76 17.18
C TYR A 566 -0.80 -1.74 17.92
N ASP A 567 -0.78 -2.32 19.13
CA ASP A 567 0.41 -2.50 19.96
C ASP A 567 0.89 -3.96 19.80
N PRO A 568 2.03 -4.21 19.14
CA PRO A 568 2.48 -5.58 18.87
C PRO A 568 2.93 -6.35 20.12
N ILE A 569 3.31 -5.62 21.20
CA ILE A 569 3.73 -6.25 22.46
C ILE A 569 2.52 -6.75 23.25
N LYS A 570 1.46 -5.94 23.28
CA LYS A 570 0.23 -6.27 24.02
C LYS A 570 -0.76 -7.10 23.20
N LYS A 571 -0.57 -7.16 21.88
CA LYS A 571 -1.51 -7.74 20.91
C LYS A 571 -2.93 -7.18 21.11
N ASP A 572 -3.04 -5.87 21.22
CA ASP A 572 -4.30 -5.14 21.43
C ASP A 572 -4.24 -3.79 20.71
N ILE A 573 -5.39 -3.10 20.62
CA ILE A 573 -5.47 -1.77 20.01
C ILE A 573 -5.70 -0.68 21.05
N LYS A 574 -5.14 0.50 20.76
CA LYS A 574 -5.49 1.77 21.40
C LYS A 574 -6.21 2.66 20.40
N LYS A 575 -7.00 3.58 20.87
CA LYS A 575 -7.65 4.60 20.03
C LYS A 575 -6.78 5.85 19.98
N ARG A 576 -6.56 6.39 18.78
CA ARG A 576 -5.92 7.68 18.52
C ARG A 576 -6.96 8.60 17.86
N LYS A 577 -7.03 9.85 18.28
CA LYS A 577 -7.98 10.82 17.69
C LYS A 577 -7.64 11.10 16.22
N VAL A 578 -8.67 11.27 15.40
CA VAL A 578 -8.53 11.80 14.04
C VAL A 578 -8.24 13.30 14.14
N ASN A 579 -7.32 13.79 13.32
CA ASN A 579 -7.01 15.21 13.24
C ASN A 579 -8.02 15.93 12.33
N PHE A 580 -8.87 16.77 12.91
CA PHE A 580 -9.85 17.63 12.23
C PHE A 580 -9.38 19.08 12.11
N GLU A 581 -8.09 19.35 12.15
CA GLU A 581 -7.52 20.70 12.13
C GLU A 581 -6.68 20.95 10.86
N PRO A 582 -7.32 21.11 9.67
CA PRO A 582 -6.61 21.54 8.49
C PRO A 582 -6.05 22.96 8.69
N LYS A 583 -4.98 23.31 7.97
CA LYS A 583 -4.27 24.59 8.20
C LYS A 583 -4.93 25.81 7.58
N THR A 584 -5.57 25.66 6.42
CA THR A 584 -6.08 26.77 5.60
C THR A 584 -7.57 26.64 5.27
N MET A 585 -8.15 25.47 5.47
CA MET A 585 -9.55 25.16 5.22
C MET A 585 -10.32 24.99 6.54
N GLU A 586 -11.65 25.15 6.47
CA GLU A 586 -12.52 24.64 7.54
C GLU A 586 -12.60 23.12 7.47
N ALA A 587 -12.66 22.46 8.63
CA ALA A 587 -12.81 21.02 8.70
C ALA A 587 -14.13 20.54 8.08
N PHE A 588 -14.09 19.41 7.40
CA PHE A 588 -15.29 18.74 6.92
C PHE A 588 -15.82 17.78 8.00
N PRO A 589 -16.96 18.10 8.64
CA PRO A 589 -17.52 17.25 9.69
C PRO A 589 -18.06 15.94 9.10
N PRO A 590 -18.11 14.85 9.89
CA PRO A 590 -18.68 13.57 9.46
C PRO A 590 -20.11 13.72 8.95
N LYS A 591 -20.39 13.11 7.79
CA LYS A 591 -21.71 13.03 7.16
C LYS A 591 -21.95 11.61 6.65
N VAL A 592 -23.20 11.24 6.44
CA VAL A 592 -23.54 10.01 5.72
C VAL A 592 -23.00 10.11 4.28
N ARG A 593 -22.26 9.10 3.84
CA ARG A 593 -21.76 9.05 2.46
C ARG A 593 -22.92 8.68 1.50
N ALA A 594 -23.27 9.57 0.59
CA ALA A 594 -24.19 9.31 -0.51
C ALA A 594 -23.42 9.23 -1.84
N TYR A 595 -23.73 8.21 -2.66
CA TYR A 595 -23.13 7.94 -3.96
C TYR A 595 -24.18 7.81 -5.07
#